data_2704f93b32a7f3eb446f8e7d75005c6b
#
_entry.id   2704f93b32a7f3eb446f8e7d75005c6b
#
_cell.length_a   1.000
_cell.length_b   1.000
_cell.length_c   1.000
_cell.angle_alpha   90.00
_cell.angle_beta   90.00
_cell.angle_gamma   90.00
#
_symmetry.space_group_name_H-M   'P 1'
#
loop_
_entity.id
_entity.type
_entity.pdbx_description
1 polymer ?
#
loop_
_entity_poly.entity_id
_entity_poly.type
_entity_poly.pdbx_seq_one_letter_code
_entity_poly.pdbx_strand_id
1 'polypeptide(L)'
;DSAELWVPPRLRSREWMFIPWGSKPPDRHRGFIDKRGLSDYLKQRAPHSCFHSTAYYRLPNERKMIDKDWLGADLIFDLDGDHLPGVSDNDFPTMITKIQEQAWTLWSEFLEPEFGFKEKYVQTSFSGHRGFHIHVRDPSLLHIDSNARRQLVNYIRGEGINVQTTLSGPNSGWQDRISGGISSVTHKLKIINEKGPDHKQYLNELQSALDKTAKIPGSTVKKVSSNKIKEIAELADEDRLGRLIRDNKLRVFGEKNTSIFWDMVKGDNSVVLGSAGETDEAVTVDVKRVIRWIGSLHGKCGLRVTEMPLERLNPFSQNHFNPLELSLIHISEPTRPLYIS
;
A
#
# COMPACT_ATOMS: atom_id res chain seq x y z
N ASP A 1 -14.75 27.57 16.81
CA ASP A 1 -13.43 27.58 16.15
C ASP A 1 -13.59 26.90 14.80
N SER A 2 -13.54 27.68 13.71
CA SER A 2 -13.58 27.14 12.36
C SER A 2 -12.22 26.49 12.09
N ALA A 3 -12.14 25.17 12.26
CA ALA A 3 -10.98 24.44 11.79
C ALA A 3 -10.69 24.88 10.35
N GLU A 4 -9.47 25.30 10.10
CA GLU A 4 -9.13 25.85 8.81
C GLU A 4 -9.37 24.81 7.71
N LEU A 5 -10.24 25.13 6.73
CA LEU A 5 -10.56 24.26 5.63
C LEU A 5 -9.32 23.96 4.82
N TRP A 6 -8.83 22.72 4.84
CA TRP A 6 -7.73 22.29 3.98
C TRP A 6 -8.17 22.28 2.52
N VAL A 7 -7.34 22.70 1.62
CA VAL A 7 -7.57 22.64 0.18
C VAL A 7 -6.39 21.98 -0.53
N PRO A 8 -6.64 21.09 -1.50
CA PRO A 8 -5.54 20.47 -2.24
C PRO A 8 -4.81 21.52 -3.10
N PRO A 9 -3.52 21.33 -3.34
CA PRO A 9 -2.77 22.16 -4.28
C PRO A 9 -3.46 22.21 -5.65
N ARG A 10 -3.37 23.38 -6.33
CA ARG A 10 -4.00 23.61 -7.63
C ARG A 10 -5.51 23.38 -7.63
N LEU A 11 -6.21 23.85 -6.61
CA LEU A 11 -7.65 23.71 -6.41
C LEU A 11 -8.47 23.97 -7.71
N ARG A 12 -8.13 25.01 -8.46
CA ARG A 12 -8.84 25.42 -9.69
C ARG A 12 -8.80 24.36 -10.81
N SER A 13 -7.78 23.51 -10.79
CA SER A 13 -7.57 22.48 -11.80
C SER A 13 -8.10 21.11 -11.37
N ARG A 14 -8.78 21.00 -10.24
CA ARG A 14 -9.28 19.73 -9.75
C ARG A 14 -10.77 19.55 -9.98
N GLU A 15 -11.14 18.36 -10.45
CA GLU A 15 -12.52 17.89 -10.40
C GLU A 15 -12.85 17.50 -8.96
N TRP A 16 -14.06 17.81 -8.53
CA TRP A 16 -14.62 17.38 -7.27
C TRP A 16 -15.84 16.49 -7.48
N MET A 17 -15.99 15.55 -6.55
CA MET A 17 -17.14 14.66 -6.45
C MET A 17 -17.63 14.65 -5.02
N PHE A 18 -18.94 14.78 -4.86
CA PHE A 18 -19.59 14.76 -3.55
C PHE A 18 -20.67 13.68 -3.53
N ILE A 19 -20.71 12.92 -2.46
CA ILE A 19 -21.79 11.95 -2.22
C ILE A 19 -22.77 12.58 -1.23
N PRO A 20 -24.00 12.87 -1.65
CA PRO A 20 -25.03 13.40 -0.76
C PRO A 20 -25.54 12.31 0.20
N TRP A 21 -26.23 12.72 1.25
CA TRP A 21 -26.96 11.82 2.12
C TRP A 21 -28.14 11.18 1.39
N GLY A 22 -28.47 9.93 1.79
CA GLY A 22 -29.56 9.16 1.18
C GLY A 22 -29.16 8.54 -0.16
N SER A 23 -30.16 8.11 -0.95
CA SER A 23 -29.98 7.37 -2.21
C SER A 23 -29.76 8.28 -3.44
N LYS A 24 -29.32 9.52 -3.28
CA LYS A 24 -29.08 10.44 -4.38
C LYS A 24 -27.78 10.09 -5.11
N PRO A 25 -27.72 10.26 -6.43
CA PRO A 25 -26.50 10.01 -7.19
C PRO A 25 -25.38 10.97 -6.78
N PRO A 26 -24.10 10.57 -6.95
CA PRO A 26 -22.96 11.45 -6.71
C PRO A 26 -23.02 12.72 -7.56
N ASP A 27 -22.76 13.87 -6.94
CA ASP A 27 -22.60 15.15 -7.65
C ASP A 27 -21.15 15.27 -8.10
N ARG A 28 -20.89 15.02 -9.38
CA ARG A 28 -19.57 15.01 -10.01
C ARG A 28 -19.34 16.20 -10.93
N HIS A 29 -18.11 16.31 -11.42
CA HIS A 29 -17.68 17.34 -12.37
C HIS A 29 -17.83 18.75 -11.79
N ARG A 30 -17.50 18.91 -10.52
CA ARG A 30 -17.46 20.22 -9.87
C ARG A 30 -16.04 20.73 -9.84
N GLY A 31 -15.85 22.03 -10.08
CA GLY A 31 -14.61 22.75 -9.92
C GLY A 31 -14.83 24.02 -9.13
N PHE A 32 -13.83 24.44 -8.39
CA PHE A 32 -13.89 25.63 -7.55
C PHE A 32 -12.72 26.57 -7.87
N ILE A 33 -13.03 27.84 -8.00
CA ILE A 33 -12.01 28.87 -8.28
C ILE A 33 -11.16 29.13 -7.05
N ASP A 34 -11.77 29.09 -5.86
CA ASP A 34 -11.12 29.40 -4.60
C ASP A 34 -11.73 28.60 -3.42
N LYS A 35 -11.09 28.74 -2.27
CA LYS A 35 -11.46 28.11 -1.00
C LYS A 35 -12.87 28.54 -0.54
N ARG A 36 -13.26 29.79 -0.82
CA ARG A 36 -14.56 30.32 -0.41
C ARG A 36 -15.69 29.61 -1.14
N GLY A 37 -15.58 29.46 -2.46
CA GLY A 37 -16.58 28.74 -3.26
C GLY A 37 -16.75 27.28 -2.81
N LEU A 38 -15.64 26.59 -2.48
CA LEU A 38 -15.71 25.25 -1.91
C LEU A 38 -16.40 25.27 -0.54
N SER A 39 -16.05 26.19 0.34
CA SER A 39 -16.65 26.33 1.67
C SER A 39 -18.16 26.59 1.60
N ASP A 40 -18.59 27.49 0.73
CA ASP A 40 -19.99 27.81 0.56
C ASP A 40 -20.78 26.61 0.02
N TYR A 41 -20.21 25.87 -0.93
CA TYR A 41 -20.81 24.62 -1.40
C TYR A 41 -20.98 23.59 -0.28
N LEU A 42 -19.92 23.38 0.53
CA LEU A 42 -19.96 22.42 1.64
C LEU A 42 -21.02 22.81 2.69
N LYS A 43 -21.12 24.10 3.03
CA LYS A 43 -22.15 24.61 3.96
C LYS A 43 -23.57 24.41 3.45
N GLN A 44 -23.79 24.64 2.14
CA GLN A 44 -25.12 24.54 1.54
C GLN A 44 -25.56 23.08 1.33
N ARG A 45 -24.64 22.18 0.98
CA ARG A 45 -24.95 20.81 0.59
C ARG A 45 -24.71 19.78 1.65
N ALA A 46 -23.83 20.07 2.63
CA ALA A 46 -23.43 19.16 3.70
C ALA A 46 -23.26 17.70 3.24
N PRO A 47 -22.40 17.42 2.24
CA PRO A 47 -22.31 16.11 1.63
C PRO A 47 -21.80 15.07 2.63
N HIS A 48 -22.25 13.83 2.47
CA HIS A 48 -21.82 12.69 3.26
C HIS A 48 -20.31 12.36 3.05
N SER A 49 -19.83 12.45 1.82
CA SER A 49 -18.40 12.21 1.49
C SER A 49 -17.95 13.13 0.38
N CYS A 50 -16.69 13.55 0.47
CA CYS A 50 -16.08 14.48 -0.48
C CYS A 50 -14.81 13.87 -1.09
N PHE A 51 -14.64 14.06 -2.39
CA PHE A 51 -13.50 13.58 -3.15
C PHE A 51 -13.00 14.65 -4.09
N HIS A 52 -11.71 14.64 -4.38
CA HIS A 52 -11.12 15.45 -5.45
C HIS A 52 -10.29 14.58 -6.39
N SER A 53 -10.11 15.04 -7.63
CA SER A 53 -9.29 14.31 -8.60
C SER A 53 -7.80 14.33 -8.20
N THR A 54 -7.11 13.23 -8.47
CA THR A 54 -5.66 13.17 -8.49
C THR A 54 -5.11 13.93 -9.68
N ALA A 55 -5.89 13.96 -10.77
CA ALA A 55 -5.62 14.68 -11.98
C ALA A 55 -5.84 16.19 -11.85
N TYR A 56 -5.13 16.91 -12.71
CA TYR A 56 -5.28 18.32 -12.99
C TYR A 56 -5.89 18.49 -14.37
N TYR A 57 -6.88 19.36 -14.47
CA TYR A 57 -7.59 19.67 -15.70
C TYR A 57 -7.63 21.16 -15.95
N ARG A 58 -7.62 21.58 -17.21
CA ARG A 58 -7.87 22.97 -17.58
C ARG A 58 -9.35 23.34 -17.35
N LEU A 59 -10.23 22.39 -17.66
CA LEU A 59 -11.68 22.55 -17.57
C LEU A 59 -12.30 21.45 -16.68
N PRO A 60 -12.10 21.49 -15.34
CA PRO A 60 -12.50 20.40 -14.45
C PRO A 60 -14.02 20.17 -14.40
N ASN A 61 -14.83 21.17 -14.76
CA ASN A 61 -16.30 21.10 -14.75
C ASN A 61 -16.89 20.37 -15.96
N GLU A 62 -16.10 20.10 -16.99
CA GLU A 62 -16.58 19.38 -18.16
C GLU A 62 -16.98 17.96 -17.79
N ARG A 63 -18.08 17.46 -18.41
CA ARG A 63 -18.59 16.12 -18.12
C ARG A 63 -17.80 15.03 -18.82
N LYS A 64 -17.44 15.27 -20.09
CA LYS A 64 -16.66 14.31 -20.87
C LYS A 64 -15.19 14.45 -20.53
N MET A 65 -14.52 13.33 -20.28
CA MET A 65 -13.11 13.34 -19.90
C MET A 65 -12.19 13.92 -20.97
N ILE A 66 -12.56 13.76 -22.26
CA ILE A 66 -11.79 14.31 -23.39
C ILE A 66 -11.80 15.84 -23.38
N ASP A 67 -12.92 16.43 -22.96
CA ASP A 67 -13.14 17.88 -22.99
C ASP A 67 -12.53 18.58 -21.75
N LYS A 68 -12.09 17.82 -20.75
CA LYS A 68 -11.45 18.37 -19.54
C LYS A 68 -10.06 18.93 -19.76
N ASP A 69 -9.38 18.57 -20.82
CA ASP A 69 -7.99 18.93 -21.12
C ASP A 69 -7.04 18.58 -19.93
N TRP A 70 -6.58 17.34 -19.92
CA TRP A 70 -5.74 16.78 -18.85
C TRP A 70 -4.36 17.43 -18.83
N LEU A 71 -3.93 17.93 -17.66
CA LEU A 71 -2.69 18.66 -17.44
C LEU A 71 -1.65 17.85 -16.63
N GLY A 72 -1.97 16.62 -16.28
CA GLY A 72 -1.13 15.78 -15.42
C GLY A 72 -1.90 15.25 -14.21
N ALA A 73 -1.23 14.47 -13.37
CA ALA A 73 -1.83 13.93 -12.16
C ALA A 73 -0.80 13.66 -11.06
N ASP A 74 -1.20 13.81 -9.80
CA ASP A 74 -0.44 13.32 -8.65
C ASP A 74 -0.21 11.80 -8.79
N LEU A 75 0.94 11.32 -8.36
CA LEU A 75 1.15 9.89 -8.17
C LEU A 75 0.65 9.52 -6.77
N ILE A 76 -0.22 8.52 -6.67
CA ILE A 76 -0.82 8.12 -5.40
C ILE A 76 -0.63 6.63 -5.20
N PHE A 77 -0.25 6.27 -3.98
CA PHE A 77 -0.27 4.91 -3.48
C PHE A 77 -1.36 4.82 -2.41
N ASP A 78 -2.30 3.92 -2.62
CA ASP A 78 -3.40 3.63 -1.70
C ASP A 78 -3.17 2.24 -1.12
N LEU A 79 -2.96 2.17 0.19
CA LEU A 79 -2.78 0.93 0.93
C LEU A 79 -4.02 0.71 1.78
N ASP A 80 -4.80 -0.31 1.44
CA ASP A 80 -6.04 -0.67 2.12
C ASP A 80 -5.91 -2.04 2.80
N GLY A 81 -6.46 -2.15 4.00
CA GLY A 81 -6.45 -3.35 4.82
C GLY A 81 -7.58 -4.34 4.53
N ASP A 82 -8.39 -4.11 3.50
CA ASP A 82 -9.44 -5.05 3.14
C ASP A 82 -8.80 -6.40 2.73
N HIS A 83 -9.14 -7.47 3.48
CA HIS A 83 -8.69 -8.84 3.23
C HIS A 83 -7.20 -9.16 3.51
N LEU A 84 -6.62 -8.57 4.55
CA LEU A 84 -5.28 -8.97 5.01
C LEU A 84 -5.24 -10.45 5.42
N PRO A 85 -4.34 -11.28 4.85
CA PRO A 85 -4.21 -12.67 5.24
C PRO A 85 -3.87 -12.83 6.72
N GLY A 86 -4.65 -13.66 7.41
CA GLY A 86 -4.42 -13.96 8.82
C GLY A 86 -4.87 -12.87 9.80
N VAL A 87 -5.59 -11.85 9.32
CA VAL A 87 -6.23 -10.84 10.16
C VAL A 87 -7.73 -10.95 9.98
N SER A 88 -8.46 -10.97 11.09
CA SER A 88 -9.93 -10.91 11.04
C SER A 88 -10.38 -9.53 10.57
N ASP A 89 -11.42 -9.47 9.73
CA ASP A 89 -12.04 -8.22 9.29
C ASP A 89 -12.57 -7.35 10.46
N ASN A 90 -12.76 -7.96 11.64
CA ASN A 90 -13.20 -7.30 12.85
C ASN A 90 -12.04 -6.84 13.73
N ASP A 91 -10.80 -7.24 13.45
CA ASP A 91 -9.61 -6.83 14.21
C ASP A 91 -8.98 -5.57 13.61
N PHE A 92 -9.70 -4.47 13.76
CA PHE A 92 -9.27 -3.17 13.25
C PHE A 92 -7.90 -2.71 13.78
N PRO A 93 -7.55 -2.87 15.08
CA PRO A 93 -6.24 -2.46 15.59
C PRO A 93 -5.08 -3.18 14.91
N THR A 94 -5.14 -4.51 14.82
CA THR A 94 -4.10 -5.32 14.16
C THR A 94 -4.01 -5.00 12.67
N MET A 95 -5.15 -4.82 12.03
CA MET A 95 -5.22 -4.47 10.62
C MET A 95 -4.52 -3.14 10.34
N ILE A 96 -4.86 -2.09 11.07
CA ILE A 96 -4.30 -0.75 10.90
C ILE A 96 -2.79 -0.73 11.13
N THR A 97 -2.32 -1.43 12.16
CA THR A 97 -0.87 -1.54 12.44
C THR A 97 -0.14 -2.16 11.26
N LYS A 98 -0.64 -3.28 10.74
CA LYS A 98 -0.02 -3.96 9.60
C LYS A 98 -0.01 -3.10 8.33
N ILE A 99 -1.08 -2.37 8.05
CA ILE A 99 -1.12 -1.48 6.88
C ILE A 99 -0.19 -0.29 7.06
N GLN A 100 -0.07 0.23 8.27
CA GLN A 100 0.88 1.29 8.58
C GLN A 100 2.33 0.83 8.39
N GLU A 101 2.66 -0.39 8.84
CA GLU A 101 3.96 -1.03 8.58
C GLU A 101 4.24 -1.13 7.08
N GLN A 102 3.26 -1.56 6.30
CA GLN A 102 3.42 -1.67 4.85
C GLN A 102 3.56 -0.31 4.15
N ALA A 103 2.80 0.69 4.60
CA ALA A 103 2.92 2.04 4.07
C ALA A 103 4.29 2.66 4.38
N TRP A 104 4.81 2.40 5.57
CA TRP A 104 6.16 2.81 5.94
C TRP A 104 7.22 2.06 5.13
N THR A 105 7.10 0.74 4.97
CA THR A 105 8.00 -0.08 4.15
C THR A 105 8.01 0.39 2.70
N LEU A 106 6.83 0.70 2.14
CA LEU A 106 6.75 1.26 0.79
C LEU A 106 7.58 2.55 0.66
N TRP A 107 7.47 3.46 1.62
CA TRP A 107 8.25 4.69 1.62
C TRP A 107 9.74 4.42 1.83
N SER A 108 10.09 3.78 2.95
CA SER A 108 11.47 3.68 3.43
C SER A 108 12.35 2.71 2.63
N GLU A 109 11.75 1.76 1.93
CA GLU A 109 12.52 0.77 1.17
C GLU A 109 12.42 0.93 -0.35
N PHE A 110 11.39 1.64 -0.86
CA PHE A 110 11.19 1.78 -2.30
C PHE A 110 11.15 3.24 -2.75
N LEU A 111 10.21 4.04 -2.23
CA LEU A 111 9.93 5.35 -2.81
C LEU A 111 11.11 6.31 -2.63
N GLU A 112 11.67 6.37 -1.44
CA GLU A 112 12.81 7.24 -1.13
C GLU A 112 14.14 6.66 -1.67
N PRO A 113 14.58 5.44 -1.29
CA PRO A 113 15.93 4.98 -1.62
C PRO A 113 16.10 4.55 -3.08
N GLU A 114 15.08 3.99 -3.71
CA GLU A 114 15.20 3.44 -5.06
C GLU A 114 14.66 4.35 -6.15
N PHE A 115 13.50 4.98 -5.91
CA PHE A 115 12.95 5.93 -6.89
C PHE A 115 13.43 7.37 -6.65
N GLY A 116 14.10 7.64 -5.52
CA GLY A 116 14.65 8.95 -5.20
C GLY A 116 13.58 10.01 -4.93
N PHE A 117 12.38 9.59 -4.53
CA PHE A 117 11.31 10.53 -4.19
C PHE A 117 11.70 11.32 -2.95
N LYS A 118 11.40 12.61 -2.97
CA LYS A 118 11.80 13.52 -1.90
C LYS A 118 10.62 13.83 -0.99
N GLU A 119 10.82 13.72 0.32
CA GLU A 119 9.82 13.97 1.34
C GLU A 119 9.06 15.29 1.14
N LYS A 120 9.73 16.37 0.73
CA LYS A 120 9.10 17.68 0.47
C LYS A 120 7.96 17.65 -0.56
N TYR A 121 7.87 16.60 -1.37
CA TYR A 121 6.80 16.41 -2.34
C TYR A 121 5.77 15.38 -1.90
N VAL A 122 5.95 14.80 -0.71
CA VAL A 122 5.09 13.75 -0.18
C VAL A 122 4.08 14.31 0.79
N GLN A 123 2.86 13.83 0.69
CA GLN A 123 1.81 14.04 1.67
C GLN A 123 1.22 12.70 2.05
N THR A 124 1.14 12.43 3.33
CA THR A 124 0.56 11.21 3.86
C THR A 124 -0.76 11.49 4.57
N SER A 125 -1.70 10.56 4.46
CA SER A 125 -2.97 10.66 5.15
C SER A 125 -3.53 9.30 5.51
N PHE A 126 -4.22 9.24 6.65
CA PHE A 126 -5.12 8.14 6.98
C PHE A 126 -6.39 8.24 6.12
N SER A 127 -6.83 7.13 5.53
CA SER A 127 -7.96 7.10 4.58
C SER A 127 -9.34 7.35 5.22
N GLY A 128 -9.39 7.38 6.57
CA GLY A 128 -10.63 7.47 7.34
C GLY A 128 -11.32 6.12 7.54
N HIS A 129 -10.70 5.00 7.15
CA HIS A 129 -11.23 3.65 7.36
C HIS A 129 -10.10 2.65 7.69
N ARG A 130 -9.56 1.94 6.73
CA ARG A 130 -8.65 0.81 6.94
C ARG A 130 -7.30 0.99 6.25
N GLY A 131 -6.93 2.19 5.85
CA GLY A 131 -5.76 2.38 5.03
C GLY A 131 -5.08 3.73 5.14
N PHE A 132 -4.01 3.87 4.38
CA PHE A 132 -3.20 5.07 4.27
C PHE A 132 -2.95 5.42 2.81
N HIS A 133 -2.92 6.71 2.51
CA HIS A 133 -2.55 7.22 1.20
C HIS A 133 -1.20 7.92 1.27
N ILE A 134 -0.35 7.66 0.29
CA ILE A 134 0.89 8.41 0.05
C ILE A 134 0.73 9.12 -1.28
N HIS A 135 0.67 10.45 -1.25
CA HIS A 135 0.59 11.31 -2.43
C HIS A 135 1.97 11.85 -2.75
N VAL A 136 2.46 11.65 -3.96
CA VAL A 136 3.71 12.20 -4.45
C VAL A 136 3.38 13.27 -5.51
N ARG A 137 3.75 14.53 -5.20
CA ARG A 137 3.46 15.70 -6.03
C ARG A 137 4.73 16.31 -6.62
N ASP A 138 5.68 15.46 -6.98
CA ASP A 138 6.88 15.91 -7.66
C ASP A 138 6.53 16.41 -9.07
N PRO A 139 6.90 17.66 -9.43
CA PRO A 139 6.63 18.20 -10.76
C PRO A 139 7.18 17.36 -11.91
N SER A 140 8.28 16.63 -11.70
CA SER A 140 8.87 15.75 -12.69
C SER A 140 8.02 14.53 -13.02
N LEU A 141 7.14 14.11 -12.10
CA LEU A 141 6.27 12.95 -12.25
C LEU A 141 4.87 13.30 -12.76
N LEU A 142 4.58 14.58 -12.94
CA LEU A 142 3.23 15.07 -13.25
C LEU A 142 2.61 14.42 -14.50
N HIS A 143 3.45 14.12 -15.50
CA HIS A 143 3.01 13.63 -16.81
C HIS A 143 3.25 12.14 -17.05
N ILE A 144 3.68 11.38 -16.03
CA ILE A 144 3.82 9.93 -16.19
C ILE A 144 2.44 9.30 -16.43
N ASP A 145 2.38 8.51 -17.50
CA ASP A 145 1.15 7.86 -17.95
C ASP A 145 0.82 6.59 -17.14
N SER A 146 -0.32 6.00 -17.43
CA SER A 146 -0.77 4.78 -16.76
C SER A 146 0.18 3.60 -16.96
N ASN A 147 0.89 3.54 -18.08
CA ASN A 147 1.84 2.44 -18.36
C ASN A 147 3.09 2.57 -17.48
N ALA A 148 3.67 3.77 -17.41
CA ALA A 148 4.82 4.02 -16.55
C ALA A 148 4.46 3.81 -15.05
N ARG A 149 3.26 4.22 -14.64
CA ARG A 149 2.75 3.96 -13.27
C ARG A 149 2.62 2.47 -13.00
N ARG A 150 2.15 1.69 -13.96
CA ARG A 150 2.06 0.23 -13.83
C ARG A 150 3.45 -0.39 -13.68
N GLN A 151 4.44 0.09 -14.41
CA GLN A 151 5.82 -0.39 -14.26
C GLN A 151 6.39 -0.12 -12.86
N LEU A 152 6.08 1.05 -12.26
CA LEU A 152 6.45 1.33 -10.87
C LEU A 152 5.80 0.34 -9.91
N VAL A 153 4.50 0.09 -10.06
CA VAL A 153 3.78 -0.87 -9.21
C VAL A 153 4.32 -2.29 -9.39
N ASN A 154 4.56 -2.71 -10.63
CA ASN A 154 5.13 -4.04 -10.92
C ASN A 154 6.51 -4.21 -10.29
N TYR A 155 7.34 -3.16 -10.33
CA TYR A 155 8.65 -3.15 -9.68
C TYR A 155 8.50 -3.32 -8.16
N ILE A 156 7.63 -2.54 -7.52
CA ILE A 156 7.37 -2.62 -6.08
C ILE A 156 6.87 -4.01 -5.67
N ARG A 157 6.06 -4.66 -6.51
CA ARG A 157 5.54 -6.01 -6.31
C ARG A 157 6.52 -7.13 -6.65
N GLY A 158 7.68 -6.79 -7.21
CA GLY A 158 8.64 -7.78 -7.67
C GLY A 158 8.15 -8.62 -8.85
N GLU A 159 7.21 -8.10 -9.65
CA GLU A 159 6.73 -8.79 -10.83
C GLU A 159 7.83 -8.92 -11.89
N GLY A 160 8.01 -10.13 -12.41
CA GLY A 160 9.05 -10.42 -13.39
C GLY A 160 10.47 -10.58 -12.82
N ILE A 161 10.68 -10.45 -11.52
CA ILE A 161 12.00 -10.64 -10.89
C ILE A 161 12.36 -12.13 -10.90
N ASN A 162 13.52 -12.41 -11.49
CA ASN A 162 14.17 -13.70 -11.36
C ASN A 162 15.22 -13.64 -10.26
N VAL A 163 14.96 -14.37 -9.16
CA VAL A 163 15.80 -14.33 -7.94
C VAL A 163 17.27 -14.66 -8.24
N GLN A 164 17.52 -15.66 -9.07
CA GLN A 164 18.89 -16.13 -9.38
C GLN A 164 19.68 -15.11 -10.21
N THR A 165 19.04 -14.52 -11.22
CA THR A 165 19.71 -13.52 -12.08
C THR A 165 19.91 -12.21 -11.32
N THR A 166 18.99 -11.84 -10.44
CA THR A 166 19.10 -10.64 -9.61
C THR A 166 20.27 -10.74 -8.63
N LEU A 167 20.49 -11.90 -8.00
CA LEU A 167 21.64 -12.13 -7.10
C LEU A 167 22.99 -12.05 -7.82
N SER A 168 23.03 -12.36 -9.12
CA SER A 168 24.24 -12.34 -9.94
C SER A 168 24.43 -11.01 -10.70
N GLY A 169 23.46 -10.12 -10.60
CA GLY A 169 23.42 -8.83 -11.29
C GLY A 169 24.14 -7.70 -10.53
N PRO A 170 24.08 -6.47 -11.07
CA PRO A 170 24.57 -5.30 -10.35
C PRO A 170 23.76 -5.05 -9.08
N ASN A 171 24.42 -4.48 -8.07
CA ASN A 171 23.76 -4.16 -6.79
C ASN A 171 22.49 -3.34 -7.02
N SER A 172 21.39 -3.83 -6.43
CA SER A 172 20.08 -3.18 -6.46
C SER A 172 19.34 -3.46 -5.15
N GLY A 173 18.34 -2.66 -4.83
CA GLY A 173 17.51 -2.89 -3.65
C GLY A 173 16.86 -4.27 -3.63
N TRP A 174 16.54 -4.82 -4.81
CA TRP A 174 16.03 -6.20 -4.91
C TRP A 174 17.07 -7.25 -4.55
N GLN A 175 18.36 -7.02 -4.81
CA GLN A 175 19.41 -7.94 -4.39
C GLN A 175 19.51 -8.02 -2.87
N ASP A 176 19.44 -6.89 -2.18
CA ASP A 176 19.48 -6.83 -0.72
C ASP A 176 18.23 -7.48 -0.11
N ARG A 177 17.04 -7.25 -0.66
CA ARG A 177 15.79 -7.90 -0.23
C ARG A 177 15.84 -9.41 -0.42
N ILE A 178 16.30 -9.88 -1.56
CA ILE A 178 16.46 -11.31 -1.82
C ILE A 178 17.46 -11.93 -0.84
N SER A 179 18.57 -11.26 -0.56
CA SER A 179 19.57 -11.72 0.42
C SER A 179 18.98 -11.79 1.84
N GLY A 180 18.17 -10.80 2.22
CA GLY A 180 17.41 -10.82 3.46
C GLY A 180 16.40 -11.98 3.50
N GLY A 181 15.67 -12.19 2.41
CA GLY A 181 14.72 -13.30 2.26
C GLY A 181 15.38 -14.68 2.35
N ILE A 182 16.56 -14.84 1.76
CA ILE A 182 17.35 -16.06 1.90
C ILE A 182 17.67 -16.32 3.38
N SER A 183 18.15 -15.31 4.09
CA SER A 183 18.47 -15.41 5.51
C SER A 183 17.23 -15.73 6.34
N SER A 184 16.12 -15.07 6.09
CA SER A 184 14.83 -15.32 6.75
C SER A 184 14.35 -16.75 6.54
N VAL A 185 14.27 -17.20 5.28
CA VAL A 185 13.81 -18.56 4.95
C VAL A 185 14.73 -19.61 5.52
N THR A 186 16.05 -19.41 5.47
CA THR A 186 17.03 -20.34 6.04
C THR A 186 16.86 -20.45 7.55
N HIS A 187 16.69 -19.35 8.25
CA HIS A 187 16.43 -19.35 9.70
C HIS A 187 15.13 -20.10 10.04
N LYS A 188 14.04 -19.83 9.31
CA LYS A 188 12.75 -20.52 9.51
C LYS A 188 12.87 -22.03 9.28
N LEU A 189 13.56 -22.45 8.23
CA LEU A 189 13.78 -23.87 7.94
C LEU A 189 14.60 -24.56 9.06
N LYS A 190 15.61 -23.87 9.61
CA LYS A 190 16.37 -24.38 10.76
C LYS A 190 15.48 -24.62 11.98
N ILE A 191 14.68 -23.64 12.38
CA ILE A 191 13.75 -23.77 13.52
C ILE A 191 12.71 -24.88 13.29
N ILE A 192 12.23 -25.07 12.05
CA ILE A 192 11.32 -26.15 11.69
C ILE A 192 12.02 -27.52 11.88
N ASN A 193 13.27 -27.66 11.42
CA ASN A 193 14.06 -28.88 11.55
C ASN A 193 14.35 -29.24 13.01
N GLU A 194 14.75 -28.27 13.79
CA GLU A 194 15.07 -28.41 15.22
C GLU A 194 13.80 -28.58 16.10
N LYS A 195 12.61 -28.43 15.54
CA LYS A 195 11.31 -28.43 16.25
C LYS A 195 11.27 -27.41 17.39
N GLY A 196 11.88 -26.26 17.16
CA GLY A 196 11.89 -25.14 18.10
C GLY A 196 10.49 -24.60 18.44
N PRO A 197 10.38 -23.68 19.41
CA PRO A 197 9.08 -23.18 19.89
C PRO A 197 8.14 -22.69 18.78
N ASP A 198 8.69 -21.98 17.80
CA ASP A 198 7.95 -21.31 16.74
C ASP A 198 7.80 -22.13 15.45
N HIS A 199 8.19 -23.43 15.48
CA HIS A 199 8.24 -24.27 14.27
C HIS A 199 6.90 -24.36 13.52
N LYS A 200 5.77 -24.36 14.22
CA LYS A 200 4.44 -24.38 13.60
C LYS A 200 4.08 -23.05 12.93
N GLN A 201 4.45 -21.96 13.58
CA GLN A 201 4.24 -20.62 13.02
C GLN A 201 5.05 -20.46 11.74
N TYR A 202 6.35 -20.76 11.77
CA TYR A 202 7.22 -20.65 10.59
C TYR A 202 6.82 -21.60 9.46
N LEU A 203 6.32 -22.79 9.77
CA LEU A 203 5.76 -23.69 8.77
C LEU A 203 4.57 -23.06 8.04
N ASN A 204 3.67 -22.41 8.77
CA ASN A 204 2.52 -21.70 8.20
C ASN A 204 2.96 -20.48 7.39
N GLU A 205 3.97 -19.73 7.85
CA GLU A 205 4.51 -18.58 7.11
C GLU A 205 5.13 -19.02 5.79
N LEU A 206 5.95 -20.06 5.75
CA LEU A 206 6.54 -20.58 4.52
C LEU A 206 5.49 -21.18 3.59
N GLN A 207 4.45 -21.81 4.13
CA GLN A 207 3.31 -22.28 3.32
C GLN A 207 2.58 -21.08 2.69
N SER A 208 2.33 -20.02 3.47
CA SER A 208 1.72 -18.79 2.95
C SER A 208 2.58 -18.14 1.87
N ALA A 209 3.91 -18.10 2.05
CA ALA A 209 4.85 -17.58 1.05
C ALA A 209 4.72 -18.34 -0.29
N LEU A 210 4.64 -19.68 -0.25
CA LEU A 210 4.45 -20.51 -1.44
C LEU A 210 3.09 -20.27 -2.09
N ASP A 211 2.02 -20.15 -1.29
CA ASP A 211 0.68 -19.87 -1.80
C ASP A 211 0.59 -18.49 -2.48
N LYS A 212 1.35 -17.51 -1.99
CA LYS A 212 1.49 -16.20 -2.63
C LYS A 212 2.19 -16.30 -3.98
N THR A 213 3.34 -16.96 -4.01
CA THR A 213 4.12 -17.13 -5.24
C THR A 213 3.29 -17.89 -6.31
N ALA A 214 2.48 -18.84 -5.90
CA ALA A 214 1.59 -19.59 -6.81
C ALA A 214 0.50 -18.71 -7.47
N LYS A 215 0.12 -17.60 -6.85
CA LYS A 215 -0.90 -16.67 -7.38
C LYS A 215 -0.33 -15.64 -8.37
N ILE A 216 0.98 -15.52 -8.48
CA ILE A 216 1.62 -14.57 -9.41
C ILE A 216 1.28 -15.00 -10.86
N PRO A 217 0.82 -14.08 -11.72
CA PRO A 217 0.55 -14.38 -13.12
C PRO A 217 1.78 -15.01 -13.81
N GLY A 218 1.59 -16.13 -14.49
CA GLY A 218 2.68 -16.85 -15.15
C GLY A 218 3.50 -17.76 -14.22
N SER A 219 3.13 -17.89 -12.94
CA SER A 219 3.79 -18.82 -12.02
C SER A 219 3.58 -20.26 -12.44
N THR A 220 4.67 -21.04 -12.41
CA THR A 220 4.64 -22.49 -12.60
C THR A 220 4.57 -23.26 -11.27
N VAL A 221 4.47 -22.55 -10.16
CA VAL A 221 4.45 -23.09 -8.80
C VAL A 221 3.19 -23.92 -8.60
N LYS A 222 3.36 -25.21 -8.30
CA LYS A 222 2.27 -26.10 -7.91
C LYS A 222 2.07 -26.03 -6.40
N LYS A 223 0.86 -26.37 -5.94
CA LYS A 223 0.57 -26.48 -4.52
C LYS A 223 1.58 -27.41 -3.83
N VAL A 224 2.31 -26.87 -2.85
CA VAL A 224 3.32 -27.59 -2.06
C VAL A 224 2.72 -27.97 -0.72
N SER A 225 2.92 -29.22 -0.30
CA SER A 225 2.45 -29.68 1.01
C SER A 225 3.40 -29.28 2.13
N SER A 226 2.87 -29.10 3.35
CA SER A 226 3.69 -28.84 4.54
C SER A 226 4.74 -29.94 4.82
N ASN A 227 4.47 -31.18 4.43
CA ASN A 227 5.45 -32.26 4.55
C ASN A 227 6.66 -32.03 3.64
N LYS A 228 6.45 -31.44 2.47
CA LYS A 228 7.55 -31.10 1.56
C LYS A 228 8.42 -29.98 2.10
N ILE A 229 7.85 -29.01 2.81
CA ILE A 229 8.61 -27.96 3.50
C ILE A 229 9.47 -28.60 4.60
N LYS A 230 8.93 -29.54 5.38
CA LYS A 230 9.69 -30.28 6.40
C LYS A 230 10.85 -31.09 5.80
N GLU A 231 10.63 -31.76 4.69
CA GLU A 231 11.68 -32.48 3.96
C GLU A 231 12.82 -31.52 3.54
N ILE A 232 12.47 -30.33 3.03
CA ILE A 232 13.47 -29.33 2.68
C ILE A 232 14.18 -28.82 3.92
N ALA A 233 13.48 -28.65 5.05
CA ALA A 233 14.08 -28.24 6.33
C ALA A 233 15.10 -29.26 6.83
N GLU A 234 14.81 -30.57 6.70
CA GLU A 234 15.77 -31.64 7.05
C GLU A 234 17.05 -31.62 6.19
N LEU A 235 16.94 -31.17 4.94
CA LEU A 235 18.06 -31.02 4.02
C LEU A 235 18.84 -29.71 4.22
N ALA A 236 18.20 -28.73 4.85
CA ALA A 236 18.71 -27.35 5.01
C ALA A 236 19.42 -27.18 6.35
N ASP A 237 20.62 -27.72 6.47
CA ASP A 237 21.56 -27.28 7.50
C ASP A 237 22.04 -25.85 7.15
N GLU A 238 21.95 -24.92 8.11
CA GLU A 238 22.22 -23.49 7.91
C GLU A 238 23.61 -23.25 7.33
N ASP A 239 24.64 -23.92 7.87
CA ASP A 239 26.02 -23.80 7.41
C ASP A 239 26.21 -24.37 6.00
N ARG A 240 25.53 -25.46 5.71
CA ARG A 240 25.53 -26.09 4.38
C ARG A 240 24.77 -25.26 3.37
N LEU A 241 23.59 -24.78 3.71
CA LEU A 241 22.75 -23.98 2.83
C LEU A 241 23.43 -22.66 2.47
N GLY A 242 24.00 -21.96 3.43
CA GLY A 242 24.75 -20.73 3.21
C GLY A 242 25.94 -20.92 2.25
N ARG A 243 26.67 -22.03 2.38
CA ARG A 243 27.76 -22.37 1.43
C ARG A 243 27.24 -22.66 0.04
N LEU A 244 26.18 -23.45 -0.07
CA LEU A 244 25.59 -23.81 -1.36
C LEU A 244 25.02 -22.61 -2.12
N ILE A 245 24.48 -21.63 -1.41
CA ILE A 245 23.99 -20.38 -2.00
C ILE A 245 25.18 -19.56 -2.52
N ARG A 246 26.22 -19.34 -1.70
CA ARG A 246 27.43 -18.60 -2.11
C ARG A 246 28.13 -19.22 -3.32
N ASP A 247 28.18 -20.55 -3.34
CA ASP A 247 28.84 -21.30 -4.41
C ASP A 247 27.95 -21.55 -5.64
N ASN A 248 26.71 -21.05 -5.62
CA ASN A 248 25.68 -21.32 -6.63
C ASN A 248 25.43 -22.82 -6.91
N LYS A 249 25.54 -23.63 -5.86
CA LYS A 249 25.46 -25.10 -5.92
C LYS A 249 24.15 -25.69 -5.35
N LEU A 250 23.11 -24.88 -5.19
CA LEU A 250 21.81 -25.34 -4.65
C LEU A 250 21.19 -26.52 -5.39
N ARG A 251 21.57 -26.76 -6.64
CA ARG A 251 21.10 -27.92 -7.42
C ARG A 251 21.41 -29.28 -6.76
N VAL A 252 22.31 -29.30 -5.79
CA VAL A 252 22.59 -30.50 -4.95
C VAL A 252 21.36 -30.93 -4.15
N PHE A 253 20.41 -30.05 -3.86
CA PHE A 253 19.12 -30.41 -3.25
C PHE A 253 18.12 -31.08 -4.20
N GLY A 254 18.46 -31.22 -5.47
CA GLY A 254 17.54 -31.59 -6.53
C GLY A 254 16.76 -30.38 -7.08
N GLU A 255 16.50 -30.40 -8.38
CA GLU A 255 15.88 -29.25 -9.06
C GLU A 255 14.56 -28.81 -8.43
N LYS A 256 13.72 -29.79 -8.05
CA LYS A 256 12.41 -29.51 -7.45
C LYS A 256 12.51 -28.81 -6.09
N ASN A 257 13.40 -29.27 -5.21
CA ASN A 257 13.60 -28.66 -3.88
C ASN A 257 14.23 -27.28 -3.99
N THR A 258 15.16 -27.11 -4.91
CA THR A 258 15.79 -25.83 -5.23
C THR A 258 14.74 -24.82 -5.73
N SER A 259 13.86 -25.24 -6.64
CA SER A 259 12.76 -24.37 -7.10
C SER A 259 11.84 -23.95 -5.96
N ILE A 260 11.42 -24.89 -5.12
CA ILE A 260 10.55 -24.59 -3.97
C ILE A 260 11.25 -23.64 -2.97
N PHE A 261 12.54 -23.82 -2.74
CA PHE A 261 13.31 -22.91 -1.89
C PHE A 261 13.28 -21.48 -2.42
N TRP A 262 13.52 -21.29 -3.72
CA TRP A 262 13.44 -19.96 -4.34
C TRP A 262 12.04 -19.38 -4.35
N ASP A 263 11.03 -20.23 -4.47
CA ASP A 263 9.62 -19.79 -4.37
C ASP A 263 9.27 -19.36 -2.94
N MET A 264 9.81 -20.03 -1.90
CA MET A 264 9.69 -19.56 -0.51
C MET A 264 10.38 -18.20 -0.30
N VAL A 265 11.61 -18.05 -0.81
CA VAL A 265 12.33 -16.76 -0.73
C VAL A 265 11.55 -15.65 -1.42
N LYS A 266 11.07 -15.91 -2.64
CA LYS A 266 10.30 -14.92 -3.41
C LYS A 266 9.00 -14.50 -2.72
N GLY A 267 8.35 -15.40 -2.01
CA GLY A 267 7.10 -15.12 -1.30
C GLY A 267 7.27 -14.70 0.16
N ASP A 268 8.52 -14.63 0.66
CA ASP A 268 8.77 -14.21 2.04
C ASP A 268 8.44 -12.72 2.23
N ASN A 269 7.86 -12.39 3.38
CA ASN A 269 7.43 -11.03 3.69
C ASN A 269 8.57 -10.01 3.74
N SER A 270 9.81 -10.47 3.95
CA SER A 270 11.00 -9.60 3.90
C SER A 270 11.42 -9.24 2.48
N VAL A 271 10.91 -9.93 1.47
CA VAL A 271 11.25 -9.71 0.05
C VAL A 271 10.16 -8.91 -0.66
N VAL A 272 8.91 -9.28 -0.43
CA VAL A 272 7.77 -8.67 -1.11
C VAL A 272 6.92 -7.96 -0.08
N LEU A 273 6.57 -6.72 -0.32
CA LEU A 273 5.50 -6.06 0.43
C LEU A 273 4.33 -7.03 0.50
N GLY A 274 3.95 -7.40 1.72
CA GLY A 274 3.01 -8.49 1.96
C GLY A 274 1.83 -8.43 1.03
N SER A 275 1.48 -9.56 0.44
CA SER A 275 0.59 -9.74 -0.71
C SER A 275 -0.81 -9.14 -0.59
N ALA A 276 -1.10 -8.48 0.48
CA ALA A 276 -2.46 -8.09 0.75
C ALA A 276 -2.67 -6.63 1.07
N GLY A 277 -1.67 -5.96 1.58
CA GLY A 277 -1.73 -4.52 1.73
C GLY A 277 -1.29 -3.85 0.46
N GLU A 278 -1.60 -4.51 -0.52
CA GLU A 278 -1.30 -4.19 -1.87
C GLU A 278 -1.79 -2.78 -2.11
N THR A 279 -0.83 -1.91 -2.47
CA THR A 279 -1.19 -0.71 -3.19
C THR A 279 -2.28 -1.11 -4.17
N ASP A 280 -3.49 -0.55 -4.04
CA ASP A 280 -4.51 -0.76 -5.04
C ASP A 280 -3.92 -0.25 -6.36
N GLU A 281 -3.42 -1.19 -7.18
CA GLU A 281 -2.82 -0.89 -8.48
C GLU A 281 -3.72 0.01 -9.29
N ALA A 282 -5.03 -0.25 -9.23
CA ALA A 282 -6.02 0.52 -9.95
C ALA A 282 -6.01 1.99 -9.54
N VAL A 283 -5.73 2.30 -8.27
CA VAL A 283 -5.62 3.69 -7.81
C VAL A 283 -4.35 4.35 -8.32
N THR A 284 -3.21 3.67 -8.24
CA THR A 284 -1.91 4.23 -8.67
C THR A 284 -1.85 4.42 -10.18
N VAL A 285 -2.37 3.45 -10.94
CA VAL A 285 -2.33 3.43 -12.42
C VAL A 285 -3.34 4.39 -13.04
N ASP A 286 -4.50 4.61 -12.41
CA ASP A 286 -5.54 5.48 -12.95
C ASP A 286 -5.19 6.96 -12.80
N VAL A 287 -4.71 7.56 -13.89
CA VAL A 287 -4.36 9.00 -13.95
C VAL A 287 -5.57 9.95 -13.85
N LYS A 288 -6.79 9.43 -13.76
CA LYS A 288 -8.05 10.22 -13.72
C LYS A 288 -8.86 9.95 -12.44
N ARG A 289 -8.27 9.24 -11.48
CA ARG A 289 -8.93 8.86 -10.24
C ARG A 289 -9.37 10.05 -9.41
N VAL A 290 -10.46 9.87 -8.66
CA VAL A 290 -10.81 10.75 -7.54
C VAL A 290 -10.42 10.04 -6.24
N ILE A 291 -9.82 10.77 -5.32
CA ILE A 291 -9.42 10.32 -4.00
C ILE A 291 -10.19 11.05 -2.91
N ARG A 292 -10.41 10.40 -1.78
CA ARG A 292 -11.14 11.03 -0.67
C ARG A 292 -10.39 12.25 -0.15
N TRP A 293 -11.12 13.34 0.01
CA TRP A 293 -10.57 14.61 0.44
C TRP A 293 -10.19 14.59 1.93
N ILE A 294 -9.03 15.16 2.27
CA ILE A 294 -8.58 15.36 3.64
C ILE A 294 -9.58 16.25 4.38
N GLY A 295 -10.03 15.78 5.54
CA GLY A 295 -11.11 16.42 6.30
C GLY A 295 -12.50 15.86 6.02
N SER A 296 -12.68 15.05 4.96
CA SER A 296 -13.92 14.34 4.72
C SER A 296 -14.13 13.20 5.71
N LEU A 297 -15.39 12.90 6.00
CA LEU A 297 -15.74 11.69 6.73
C LEU A 297 -15.76 10.49 5.78
N HIS A 298 -15.39 9.32 6.31
CA HIS A 298 -15.57 8.08 5.59
C HIS A 298 -16.99 7.55 5.80
N GLY A 299 -17.69 7.28 4.69
CA GLY A 299 -19.14 6.99 4.76
C GLY A 299 -19.52 5.70 5.48
N LYS A 300 -18.63 4.71 5.58
CA LYS A 300 -18.93 3.44 6.27
C LYS A 300 -18.73 3.51 7.78
N CYS A 301 -17.71 4.22 8.25
CA CYS A 301 -17.29 4.21 9.65
C CYS A 301 -17.33 5.58 10.34
N GLY A 302 -17.52 6.66 9.57
CA GLY A 302 -17.60 8.02 10.13
C GLY A 302 -16.27 8.60 10.60
N LEU A 303 -15.15 7.91 10.43
CA LEU A 303 -13.84 8.45 10.76
C LEU A 303 -13.42 9.51 9.74
N ARG A 304 -12.64 10.48 10.21
CA ARG A 304 -12.16 11.57 9.39
C ARG A 304 -10.88 11.18 8.65
N VAL A 305 -10.82 11.51 7.35
CA VAL A 305 -9.55 11.48 6.60
C VAL A 305 -8.62 12.52 7.19
N THR A 306 -7.47 12.08 7.68
CA THR A 306 -6.56 12.93 8.45
C THR A 306 -5.18 12.95 7.83
N GLU A 307 -4.70 14.15 7.52
CA GLU A 307 -3.30 14.36 7.11
C GLU A 307 -2.37 14.13 8.30
N MET A 308 -1.21 13.58 8.03
CA MET A 308 -0.16 13.40 9.04
C MET A 308 1.22 13.70 8.44
N PRO A 309 2.20 14.16 9.22
CA PRO A 309 3.59 14.17 8.81
C PRO A 309 4.08 12.76 8.48
N LEU A 310 4.96 12.66 7.47
CA LEU A 310 5.49 11.37 7.01
C LEU A 310 6.16 10.56 8.13
N GLU A 311 6.88 11.22 9.03
CA GLU A 311 7.51 10.60 10.20
C GLU A 311 6.52 9.85 11.11
N ARG A 312 5.26 10.30 11.18
CA ARG A 312 4.19 9.65 11.95
C ARG A 312 3.64 8.40 11.27
N LEU A 313 3.94 8.20 10.00
CA LEU A 313 3.63 6.94 9.30
C LEU A 313 4.54 5.81 9.79
N ASN A 314 5.73 6.12 10.32
CA ASN A 314 6.64 5.13 10.89
C ASN A 314 6.05 4.47 12.14
N PRO A 315 5.67 3.19 12.11
CA PRO A 315 5.04 2.50 13.24
C PRO A 315 5.99 2.29 14.43
N PHE A 316 7.30 2.39 14.17
CA PHE A 316 8.34 2.23 15.20
C PHE A 316 8.70 3.55 15.88
N SER A 317 8.15 4.67 15.41
CA SER A 317 8.31 5.98 16.05
C SER A 317 7.50 6.07 17.34
N GLN A 318 8.03 6.73 18.36
CA GLN A 318 7.29 7.01 19.60
C GLN A 318 6.04 7.86 19.35
N ASN A 319 6.06 8.68 18.28
CA ASN A 319 4.95 9.55 17.88
C ASN A 319 4.18 9.00 16.68
N HIS A 320 4.20 7.67 16.45
CA HIS A 320 3.47 7.08 15.33
C HIS A 320 1.99 7.46 15.36
N PHE A 321 1.38 7.52 14.19
CA PHE A 321 -0.02 7.86 14.06
C PHE A 321 -0.90 6.69 14.52
N ASN A 322 -1.78 6.95 15.48
CA ASN A 322 -2.76 5.98 15.95
C ASN A 322 -4.18 6.45 15.58
N PRO A 323 -4.83 5.84 14.59
CA PRO A 323 -6.20 6.21 14.21
C PRO A 323 -7.24 6.02 15.32
N LEU A 324 -6.98 5.13 16.27
CA LEU A 324 -7.90 4.88 17.40
C LEU A 324 -7.97 6.08 18.36
N GLU A 325 -6.87 6.81 18.50
CA GLU A 325 -6.85 8.05 19.32
C GLU A 325 -7.69 9.15 18.65
N LEU A 326 -7.70 9.23 17.32
CA LEU A 326 -8.55 10.18 16.60
C LEU A 326 -10.04 9.92 16.81
N SER A 327 -10.45 8.64 16.90
CA SER A 327 -11.85 8.28 17.11
C SER A 327 -12.35 8.76 18.45
N LEU A 328 -11.53 8.72 19.48
CA LEU A 328 -11.87 9.18 20.84
C LEU A 328 -11.98 10.71 20.94
N ILE A 329 -11.12 11.45 20.20
CA ILE A 329 -11.14 12.91 20.17
C ILE A 329 -12.34 13.43 19.38
N HIS A 330 -12.75 12.74 18.31
CA HIS A 330 -13.84 13.17 17.43
C HIS A 330 -15.24 12.74 17.90
N ILE A 331 -15.36 11.76 18.77
CA ILE A 331 -16.63 11.38 19.42
C ILE A 331 -17.04 12.41 20.48
N SER A 332 -16.11 13.16 21.05
CA SER A 332 -16.38 14.16 22.09
C SER A 332 -16.87 15.52 21.57
N GLU A 333 -16.85 15.75 20.26
CA GLU A 333 -17.48 16.91 19.62
C GLU A 333 -18.68 16.48 18.76
N PRO A 334 -19.87 16.31 19.38
CA PRO A 334 -21.06 16.12 18.59
C PRO A 334 -21.41 17.45 17.90
N THR A 335 -21.09 17.56 16.62
CA THR A 335 -21.84 18.47 15.76
C THR A 335 -23.26 17.92 15.66
N ARG A 336 -24.08 18.16 16.68
CA ARG A 336 -25.52 17.98 16.56
C ARG A 336 -26.00 18.83 15.40
N PRO A 337 -26.68 18.27 14.41
CA PRO A 337 -27.50 19.08 13.52
C PRO A 337 -28.48 19.85 14.42
N LEU A 338 -28.43 21.16 14.40
CA LEU A 338 -29.51 21.97 14.92
C LEU A 338 -30.76 21.53 14.17
N TYR A 339 -31.67 20.92 14.87
CA TYR A 339 -33.02 20.68 14.38
C TYR A 339 -33.60 22.04 14.03
N ILE A 340 -33.85 22.26 12.76
CA ILE A 340 -34.77 23.31 12.31
C ILE A 340 -36.15 22.76 12.56
N SER A 341 -36.79 23.32 13.56
CA SER A 341 -38.26 23.19 13.80
C SER A 341 -39.05 23.75 12.65
#